data_61a12e3360893b9d271d52e6c8bd2136
#
_entry.id   61a12e3360893b9d271d52e6c8bd2136
#
_cell.length_a   1.000
_cell.length_b   1.000
_cell.length_c   1.000
_cell.angle_alpha   90.00
_cell.angle_beta   90.00
_cell.angle_gamma   90.00
#
_symmetry.space_group_name_H-M   'P 1'
#
loop_
_entity.id
_entity.type
_entity.pdbx_description
1 polymer ?
#
loop_
_entity_poly.entity_id
_entity_poly.type
_entity_poly.pdbx_seq_one_letter_code
_entity_poly.pdbx_strand_id
1 'polypeptide(L)'
;MNKVQILGSDGQPLRQQRPSMLVGGSRVPYDAADSFSDQLANWQPALWSPDNEINIYRDRIVSRARDLVRNDGWANGAVTRLLDNAVGANFRPIMKPDYRVLRMITGNKAFDASWAEEYGKALDGHWRTWSNDPGRYCDVERKLTVSQMLRLGFRHKLIDGDALAILQYRTDRLGPGRGRYATTVQIVDPDRLSNPQQNFDMPNVRGGVEIDADGASVAYHIREAHIGDWWSGAKTMTWQRIPRETDWGRPHVVHDFDHERGAQHRGNGILTPVIQRLKMLVKYDQSELEAAILNAIFAAYIESPYDPAMVQSALGETYDESELGTYQDGRVEFHNDRRLTLQNGARMPILYPGEKITTVNAARPYSNFEVFESAVLRNFSSGTGLSPQQVTQDWSDVNYSSARSSLLEAWKTLTRRRDDFSTGFAQPILTAFVEEVHDNEDLPLPAGAPDFVDARAAYSRARWMGPGRGWVDPVAEKKGAILGLDAGLSTLEIEVGENVGEDWEEVLDQRQREIESCLKRGLPLPSWAQADQFASQTITDPEEK
;
A
#
# COMPACT_ATOMS: atom_id res chain seq x y z
N MET A 1 45.29 -36.03 -39.02
CA MET A 1 45.48 -36.08 -37.59
C MET A 1 44.79 -37.33 -37.08
N ASN A 2 45.55 -38.36 -36.71
CA ASN A 2 44.99 -39.62 -36.16
C ASN A 2 44.42 -39.33 -34.77
N LYS A 3 43.11 -39.53 -34.60
CA LYS A 3 42.48 -39.49 -33.29
C LYS A 3 43.03 -40.63 -32.44
N VAL A 4 43.66 -40.32 -31.32
CA VAL A 4 44.09 -41.29 -30.31
C VAL A 4 42.82 -41.97 -29.77
N GLN A 5 42.72 -43.28 -29.97
CA GLN A 5 41.60 -44.09 -29.52
C GLN A 5 42.06 -44.83 -28.26
N ILE A 6 41.44 -44.56 -27.11
CA ILE A 6 41.72 -45.21 -25.83
C ILE A 6 40.97 -46.56 -25.83
N LEU A 7 41.66 -47.69 -25.65
CA LEU A 7 41.08 -49.02 -25.56
C LEU A 7 40.89 -49.43 -24.09
N GLY A 8 39.81 -50.13 -23.82
CA GLY A 8 39.54 -50.76 -22.54
C GLY A 8 40.43 -51.99 -22.30
N SER A 9 40.38 -52.58 -21.13
CA SER A 9 41.10 -53.81 -20.77
C SER A 9 40.72 -55.05 -21.61
N ASP A 10 39.62 -54.97 -22.36
CA ASP A 10 39.09 -55.94 -23.30
C ASP A 10 39.52 -55.66 -24.76
N GLY A 11 40.43 -54.71 -24.98
CA GLY A 11 40.91 -54.30 -26.30
C GLY A 11 39.90 -53.60 -27.18
N GLN A 12 38.72 -53.27 -26.67
CA GLN A 12 37.69 -52.55 -27.40
C GLN A 12 37.80 -51.02 -27.15
N PRO A 13 37.48 -50.19 -28.13
CA PRO A 13 37.45 -48.75 -27.91
C PRO A 13 36.52 -48.40 -26.75
N LEU A 14 37.01 -47.68 -25.76
CA LEU A 14 36.17 -47.13 -24.73
C LEU A 14 35.10 -46.23 -25.40
N ARG A 15 33.92 -46.80 -25.54
CA ARG A 15 32.75 -45.99 -25.89
C ARG A 15 32.61 -44.99 -24.77
N GLN A 16 32.70 -43.71 -25.09
CA GLN A 16 32.15 -42.71 -24.19
C GLN A 16 30.71 -43.15 -23.90
N GLN A 17 30.48 -43.72 -22.75
CA GLN A 17 29.12 -43.83 -22.23
C GLN A 17 28.62 -42.39 -22.18
N ARG A 18 27.78 -42.04 -23.15
CA ARG A 18 26.88 -40.92 -22.90
C ARG A 18 26.24 -41.26 -21.56
N PRO A 19 26.26 -40.32 -20.58
CA PRO A 19 25.55 -40.58 -19.34
C PRO A 19 24.19 -41.09 -19.77
N SER A 20 23.91 -42.38 -19.49
CA SER A 20 22.58 -42.95 -19.69
C SER A 20 21.66 -42.05 -18.88
N MET A 21 20.75 -41.34 -19.53
CA MET A 21 19.55 -40.90 -18.83
C MET A 21 19.00 -42.17 -18.21
N LEU A 22 19.21 -42.32 -16.91
CA LEU A 22 18.60 -43.39 -16.15
C LEU A 22 17.10 -43.18 -16.30
N VAL A 23 16.48 -44.05 -17.10
CA VAL A 23 15.05 -44.21 -17.14
C VAL A 23 14.67 -44.81 -15.79
N GLY A 24 14.33 -43.94 -14.87
CA GLY A 24 13.98 -44.34 -13.51
C GLY A 24 14.31 -43.24 -12.52
N GLY A 25 13.45 -42.22 -12.44
CA GLY A 25 13.59 -41.08 -11.54
C GLY A 25 14.55 -40.03 -12.09
N SER A 26 14.04 -39.15 -12.92
CA SER A 26 14.74 -37.93 -13.32
C SER A 26 14.95 -37.06 -12.10
N ARG A 27 16.06 -37.22 -11.40
CA ARG A 27 16.48 -36.25 -10.38
C ARG A 27 17.18 -35.12 -11.09
N VAL A 28 16.41 -34.09 -11.41
CA VAL A 28 16.96 -32.78 -11.70
C VAL A 28 17.71 -32.34 -10.43
N PRO A 29 18.93 -31.77 -10.52
CA PRO A 29 19.70 -31.33 -9.33
C PRO A 29 18.95 -30.39 -8.40
N TYR A 30 17.96 -29.70 -8.90
CA TYR A 30 17.07 -28.83 -8.15
C TYR A 30 15.63 -29.30 -8.29
N ASP A 31 14.99 -29.66 -7.20
CA ASP A 31 13.59 -30.09 -7.16
C ASP A 31 12.65 -29.04 -7.76
N ALA A 32 12.98 -27.75 -7.62
CA ALA A 32 12.22 -26.65 -8.21
C ALA A 32 12.20 -26.63 -9.75
N ALA A 33 13.12 -27.33 -10.41
CA ALA A 33 13.17 -27.46 -11.88
C ALA A 33 12.61 -28.78 -12.38
N ASP A 34 12.03 -29.60 -11.50
CA ASP A 34 11.46 -30.89 -11.85
C ASP A 34 10.10 -30.72 -12.52
N SER A 35 10.07 -30.97 -13.83
CA SER A 35 8.84 -30.93 -14.63
C SER A 35 8.04 -32.25 -14.61
N PHE A 36 8.51 -33.27 -13.88
CA PHE A 36 7.89 -34.59 -13.83
C PHE A 36 7.21 -34.91 -12.50
N SER A 37 7.43 -34.09 -11.46
CA SER A 37 6.73 -34.28 -10.19
C SER A 37 5.25 -33.93 -10.34
N ASP A 38 4.37 -34.67 -9.67
CA ASP A 38 2.91 -34.46 -9.69
C ASP A 38 2.51 -33.03 -9.32
N GLN A 39 3.33 -32.36 -8.53
CA GLN A 39 3.07 -31.00 -8.04
C GLN A 39 3.52 -29.90 -9.00
N LEU A 40 4.60 -30.10 -9.75
CA LEU A 40 5.22 -29.09 -10.61
C LEU A 40 4.98 -29.33 -12.11
N ALA A 41 4.55 -30.52 -12.53
CA ALA A 41 4.35 -30.89 -13.93
C ALA A 41 3.43 -29.92 -14.68
N ASN A 42 2.36 -29.44 -14.02
CA ASN A 42 1.38 -28.51 -14.59
C ASN A 42 1.69 -27.05 -14.28
N TRP A 43 2.77 -26.78 -13.57
CA TRP A 43 3.17 -25.42 -13.20
C TRP A 43 4.40 -24.97 -13.98
N GLN A 44 4.18 -24.45 -15.17
CA GLN A 44 5.22 -24.02 -16.11
C GLN A 44 5.04 -22.54 -16.46
N PRO A 45 5.36 -21.60 -15.53
CA PRO A 45 5.26 -20.18 -15.81
C PRO A 45 6.26 -19.78 -16.90
N ALA A 46 5.82 -18.90 -17.82
CA ALA A 46 6.68 -18.38 -18.87
C ALA A 46 7.68 -17.37 -18.30
N LEU A 47 8.90 -17.37 -18.84
CA LEU A 47 9.91 -16.37 -18.51
C LEU A 47 9.72 -15.15 -19.43
N TRP A 48 9.03 -14.15 -18.95
CA TRP A 48 8.74 -12.92 -19.68
C TRP A 48 9.54 -11.71 -19.16
N SER A 49 9.58 -10.63 -19.96
CA SER A 49 10.07 -9.35 -19.46
C SER A 49 9.09 -8.74 -18.46
N PRO A 50 9.56 -7.89 -17.53
CA PRO A 50 8.69 -7.27 -16.53
C PRO A 50 7.49 -6.54 -17.13
N ASP A 51 7.70 -5.78 -18.19
CA ASP A 51 6.63 -5.03 -18.84
C ASP A 51 5.58 -5.96 -19.46
N ASN A 52 5.98 -7.06 -20.08
CA ASN A 52 5.03 -8.03 -20.66
C ASN A 52 4.25 -8.79 -19.57
N GLU A 53 4.83 -8.98 -18.39
CA GLU A 53 4.13 -9.60 -17.25
C GLU A 53 3.08 -8.65 -16.65
N ILE A 54 3.36 -7.34 -16.63
CA ILE A 54 2.55 -6.34 -15.95
C ILE A 54 1.57 -5.67 -16.92
N ASN A 55 2.06 -5.03 -17.98
CA ASN A 55 1.28 -4.05 -18.76
C ASN A 55 0.05 -4.65 -19.43
N ILE A 56 0.13 -5.90 -19.91
CA ILE A 56 -0.99 -6.60 -20.56
C ILE A 56 -2.14 -6.85 -19.56
N TYR A 57 -1.83 -7.08 -18.30
CA TYR A 57 -2.81 -7.46 -17.27
C TYR A 57 -3.14 -6.35 -16.30
N ARG A 58 -2.39 -5.24 -16.33
CA ARG A 58 -2.42 -4.15 -15.37
C ARG A 58 -3.84 -3.60 -15.14
N ASP A 59 -4.56 -3.23 -16.18
CA ASP A 59 -5.89 -2.64 -16.06
C ASP A 59 -6.88 -3.57 -15.33
N ARG A 60 -6.75 -4.88 -15.56
CA ARG A 60 -7.59 -5.88 -14.89
C ARG A 60 -7.19 -6.03 -13.42
N ILE A 61 -5.89 -6.00 -13.11
CA ILE A 61 -5.38 -6.08 -11.73
C ILE A 61 -5.86 -4.85 -10.96
N VAL A 62 -5.65 -3.65 -11.52
CA VAL A 62 -6.03 -2.37 -10.91
C VAL A 62 -7.55 -2.29 -10.68
N SER A 63 -8.36 -2.66 -11.67
CA SER A 63 -9.82 -2.63 -11.52
C SER A 63 -10.31 -3.54 -10.39
N ARG A 64 -9.70 -4.73 -10.24
CA ARG A 64 -9.99 -5.67 -9.15
C ARG A 64 -9.51 -5.18 -7.79
N ALA A 65 -8.31 -4.59 -7.72
CA ALA A 65 -7.78 -4.00 -6.50
C ALA A 65 -8.68 -2.84 -6.02
N ARG A 66 -9.10 -1.96 -6.91
CA ARG A 66 -10.02 -0.86 -6.61
C ARG A 66 -11.40 -1.35 -6.16
N ASP A 67 -11.91 -2.42 -6.78
CA ASP A 67 -13.18 -3.05 -6.36
C ASP A 67 -13.08 -3.58 -4.93
N LEU A 68 -12.01 -4.31 -4.61
CA LEU A 68 -11.79 -4.81 -3.25
C LEU A 68 -11.65 -3.67 -2.24
N VAL A 69 -10.81 -2.67 -2.50
CA VAL A 69 -10.64 -1.54 -1.56
C VAL A 69 -11.94 -0.79 -1.32
N ARG A 70 -12.85 -0.76 -2.31
CA ARG A 70 -14.14 -0.09 -2.19
C ARG A 70 -15.16 -0.90 -1.41
N ASN A 71 -15.16 -2.23 -1.57
CA ASN A 71 -16.25 -3.11 -1.15
C ASN A 71 -15.85 -4.11 -0.04
N ASP A 72 -14.57 -4.21 0.30
CA ASP A 72 -14.07 -5.14 1.32
C ASP A 72 -13.38 -4.38 2.46
N GLY A 73 -13.79 -4.69 3.69
CA GLY A 73 -13.29 -4.03 4.89
C GLY A 73 -11.82 -4.32 5.19
N TRP A 74 -11.35 -5.54 4.93
CA TRP A 74 -9.96 -5.92 5.17
C TRP A 74 -9.00 -5.23 4.19
N ALA A 75 -9.35 -5.20 2.90
CA ALA A 75 -8.57 -4.50 1.88
C ALA A 75 -8.50 -3.00 2.14
N ASN A 76 -9.64 -2.37 2.42
CA ASN A 76 -9.69 -0.93 2.73
C ASN A 76 -8.93 -0.60 4.03
N GLY A 77 -9.11 -1.42 5.06
CA GLY A 77 -8.42 -1.28 6.34
C GLY A 77 -6.90 -1.35 6.17
N ALA A 78 -6.39 -2.33 5.43
CA ALA A 78 -4.96 -2.47 5.18
C ALA A 78 -4.36 -1.27 4.44
N VAL A 79 -5.00 -0.81 3.36
CA VAL A 79 -4.56 0.38 2.60
C VAL A 79 -4.58 1.62 3.50
N THR A 80 -5.62 1.79 4.31
CA THR A 80 -5.74 2.91 5.25
C THR A 80 -4.62 2.87 6.30
N ARG A 81 -4.33 1.71 6.90
CA ARG A 81 -3.22 1.57 7.87
C ARG A 81 -1.86 1.87 7.28
N LEU A 82 -1.60 1.40 6.04
CA LEU A 82 -0.37 1.72 5.33
C LEU A 82 -0.25 3.22 5.09
N LEU A 83 -1.32 3.86 4.64
CA LEU A 83 -1.37 5.29 4.38
C LEU A 83 -1.13 6.12 5.65
N ASP A 84 -1.85 5.78 6.74
CA ASP A 84 -1.78 6.51 8.00
C ASP A 84 -0.42 6.36 8.70
N ASN A 85 0.21 5.20 8.59
CA ASN A 85 1.49 4.93 9.26
C ASN A 85 2.72 5.28 8.41
N ALA A 86 2.62 5.30 7.08
CA ALA A 86 3.74 5.68 6.22
C ALA A 86 3.79 7.20 5.99
N VAL A 87 2.70 7.79 5.53
CA VAL A 87 2.60 9.21 5.16
C VAL A 87 1.85 10.02 6.21
N GLY A 88 0.71 9.50 6.71
CA GLY A 88 -0.08 10.15 7.76
C GLY A 88 -0.67 11.50 7.37
N ALA A 89 -1.01 12.30 8.38
CA ALA A 89 -1.66 13.60 8.20
C ALA A 89 -0.69 14.73 7.85
N ASN A 90 0.50 14.74 8.46
CA ASN A 90 1.47 15.84 8.43
C ASN A 90 2.76 15.48 7.68
N PHE A 91 2.62 14.88 6.52
CA PHE A 91 3.78 14.56 5.70
C PHE A 91 4.37 15.83 5.09
N ARG A 92 5.56 16.20 5.57
CA ARG A 92 6.23 17.45 5.19
C ARG A 92 7.74 17.30 5.13
N PRO A 93 8.44 18.10 4.30
CA PRO A 93 9.89 18.16 4.33
C PRO A 93 10.35 19.04 5.50
N ILE A 94 11.50 18.73 6.05
CA ILE A 94 12.33 19.62 6.86
C ILE A 94 13.57 19.93 6.03
N MET A 95 13.79 21.19 5.72
CA MET A 95 14.87 21.60 4.84
C MET A 95 16.21 21.45 5.53
N LYS A 96 17.09 20.62 4.95
CA LYS A 96 18.44 20.34 5.45
C LYS A 96 19.46 20.47 4.30
N PRO A 97 19.71 21.69 3.79
CA PRO A 97 20.62 21.90 2.67
C PRO A 97 22.01 21.36 2.99
N ASP A 98 22.67 20.79 1.97
CA ASP A 98 24.00 20.19 2.17
C ASP A 98 25.11 21.23 2.03
N TYR A 99 25.34 21.96 3.09
CA TYR A 99 26.38 22.97 3.16
C TYR A 99 27.78 22.41 2.92
N ARG A 100 28.02 21.13 3.21
CA ARG A 100 29.32 20.49 3.01
C ARG A 100 29.64 20.33 1.52
N VAL A 101 28.63 19.90 0.75
CA VAL A 101 28.74 19.82 -0.72
C VAL A 101 28.90 21.21 -1.32
N LEU A 102 28.11 22.20 -0.91
CA LEU A 102 28.20 23.59 -1.39
C LEU A 102 29.58 24.17 -1.08
N ARG A 103 30.08 23.97 0.12
CA ARG A 103 31.44 24.39 0.51
C ARG A 103 32.53 23.69 -0.30
N MET A 104 32.35 22.42 -0.62
CA MET A 104 33.29 21.65 -1.45
C MET A 104 33.34 22.19 -2.88
N ILE A 105 32.18 22.47 -3.49
CA ILE A 105 32.07 22.97 -4.87
C ILE A 105 32.62 24.38 -5.00
N THR A 106 32.28 25.28 -4.03
CA THR A 106 32.61 26.71 -4.11
C THR A 106 33.93 27.09 -3.44
N GLY A 107 34.44 26.27 -2.52
CA GLY A 107 35.54 26.66 -1.62
C GLY A 107 35.15 27.72 -0.58
N ASN A 108 33.91 28.19 -0.56
CA ASN A 108 33.43 29.28 0.30
C ASN A 108 33.12 28.75 1.71
N LYS A 109 33.83 29.29 2.72
CA LYS A 109 33.64 28.92 4.13
C LYS A 109 32.34 29.47 4.74
N ALA A 110 31.68 30.42 4.09
CA ALA A 110 30.38 30.94 4.54
C ALA A 110 29.26 29.89 4.45
N PHE A 111 29.46 28.84 3.65
CA PHE A 111 28.57 27.65 3.72
C PHE A 111 28.96 26.82 4.95
N ASP A 112 28.28 27.05 6.06
CA ASP A 112 28.46 26.34 7.32
C ASP A 112 27.11 25.85 7.88
N ALA A 113 27.13 25.29 9.07
CA ALA A 113 25.90 24.76 9.69
C ALA A 113 24.91 25.88 10.05
N SER A 114 25.40 27.06 10.45
CA SER A 114 24.54 28.22 10.78
C SER A 114 23.82 28.75 9.53
N TRP A 115 24.54 28.85 8.41
CA TRP A 115 23.92 29.19 7.15
C TRP A 115 22.85 28.16 6.72
N ALA A 116 23.17 26.87 6.88
CA ALA A 116 22.23 25.81 6.51
C ALA A 116 20.93 25.88 7.33
N GLU A 117 21.03 26.23 8.60
CA GLU A 117 19.87 26.43 9.47
C GLU A 117 19.04 27.66 9.03
N GLU A 118 19.68 28.81 8.80
CA GLU A 118 19.02 30.03 8.38
C GLU A 118 18.32 29.87 7.02
N TYR A 119 19.02 29.30 6.04
CA TYR A 119 18.50 29.01 4.72
C TYR A 119 17.35 27.98 4.79
N GLY A 120 17.49 26.94 5.60
CA GLY A 120 16.45 25.93 5.82
C GLY A 120 15.18 26.55 6.40
N LYS A 121 15.29 27.39 7.45
CA LYS A 121 14.14 28.09 8.06
C LYS A 121 13.44 29.03 7.08
N ALA A 122 14.19 29.72 6.21
CA ALA A 122 13.62 30.56 5.16
C ALA A 122 12.80 29.72 4.18
N LEU A 123 13.35 28.62 3.67
CA LEU A 123 12.64 27.71 2.77
C LEU A 123 11.41 27.06 3.41
N ASP A 124 11.48 26.66 4.68
CA ASP A 124 10.33 26.10 5.40
C ASP A 124 9.18 27.12 5.51
N GLY A 125 9.48 28.41 5.69
CA GLY A 125 8.50 29.47 5.66
C GLY A 125 7.80 29.60 4.31
N HIS A 126 8.56 29.56 3.21
CA HIS A 126 8.03 29.58 1.84
C HIS A 126 7.20 28.33 1.54
N TRP A 127 7.71 27.15 1.93
CA TRP A 127 7.00 25.87 1.76
C TRP A 127 5.66 25.86 2.47
N ARG A 128 5.59 26.32 3.74
CA ARG A 128 4.32 26.39 4.51
C ARG A 128 3.31 27.30 3.84
N THR A 129 3.77 28.44 3.32
CA THR A 129 2.92 29.39 2.60
C THR A 129 2.34 28.79 1.31
N TRP A 130 3.15 28.08 0.54
CA TRP A 130 2.72 27.44 -0.70
C TRP A 130 1.86 26.20 -0.45
N SER A 131 2.34 25.30 0.43
CA SER A 131 1.74 23.98 0.62
C SER A 131 0.39 24.01 1.32
N ASN A 132 0.17 25.00 2.21
CA ASN A 132 -1.03 25.13 3.03
C ASN A 132 -1.91 26.32 2.63
N ASP A 133 -1.70 26.89 1.46
CA ASP A 133 -2.50 28.00 0.96
C ASP A 133 -4.01 27.69 1.02
N PRO A 134 -4.83 28.49 1.73
CA PRO A 134 -6.29 28.32 1.79
C PRO A 134 -6.96 28.31 0.43
N GLY A 135 -6.43 29.08 -0.54
CA GLY A 135 -6.92 29.14 -1.92
C GLY A 135 -6.54 27.92 -2.78
N ARG A 136 -5.70 27.01 -2.25
CA ARG A 136 -5.22 25.79 -2.93
C ARG A 136 -4.55 26.09 -4.27
N TYR A 137 -3.79 27.20 -4.36
CA TYR A 137 -3.12 27.58 -5.60
C TYR A 137 -1.96 26.64 -5.94
N CYS A 138 -1.46 25.85 -5.00
CA CYS A 138 -0.50 24.78 -5.24
C CYS A 138 -1.06 23.60 -6.07
N ASP A 139 -2.37 23.43 -6.09
CA ASP A 139 -3.07 22.39 -6.82
C ASP A 139 -3.66 22.94 -8.14
N VAL A 140 -3.42 22.25 -9.26
CA VAL A 140 -4.01 22.60 -10.55
C VAL A 140 -5.53 22.60 -10.50
N GLU A 141 -6.13 21.68 -9.75
CA GLU A 141 -7.57 21.57 -9.56
C GLU A 141 -8.11 22.43 -8.41
N ARG A 142 -7.24 23.04 -7.61
CA ARG A 142 -7.58 23.89 -6.46
C ARG A 142 -8.47 23.19 -5.41
N LYS A 143 -8.20 21.91 -5.14
CA LYS A 143 -8.96 21.09 -4.20
C LYS A 143 -8.14 20.70 -2.96
N LEU A 144 -6.85 20.42 -3.15
CA LEU A 144 -6.01 19.77 -2.17
C LEU A 144 -4.82 20.64 -1.74
N THR A 145 -4.34 20.42 -0.52
CA THR A 145 -3.02 20.87 -0.07
C THR A 145 -1.94 19.94 -0.61
N VAL A 146 -0.68 20.38 -0.57
CA VAL A 146 0.44 19.52 -1.01
C VAL A 146 0.49 18.23 -0.20
N SER A 147 0.34 18.26 1.12
CA SER A 147 0.29 17.07 1.96
C SER A 147 -0.86 16.13 1.58
N GLN A 148 -2.03 16.67 1.22
CA GLN A 148 -3.16 15.86 0.73
C GLN A 148 -2.88 15.26 -0.65
N MET A 149 -2.21 15.99 -1.54
CA MET A 149 -1.79 15.49 -2.86
C MET A 149 -0.75 14.37 -2.74
N LEU A 150 0.25 14.52 -1.87
CA LEU A 150 1.24 13.49 -1.60
C LEU A 150 0.58 12.22 -1.03
N ARG A 151 -0.36 12.38 -0.09
CA ARG A 151 -1.13 11.24 0.44
C ARG A 151 -1.98 10.55 -0.63
N LEU A 152 -2.59 11.31 -1.55
CA LEU A 152 -3.32 10.75 -2.69
C LEU A 152 -2.37 10.00 -3.64
N GLY A 153 -1.20 10.56 -3.96
CA GLY A 153 -0.17 9.89 -4.76
C GLY A 153 0.29 8.57 -4.14
N PHE A 154 0.54 8.55 -2.83
CA PHE A 154 0.90 7.32 -2.13
C PHE A 154 -0.24 6.28 -2.14
N ARG A 155 -1.50 6.73 -2.01
CA ARG A 155 -2.66 5.85 -2.14
C ARG A 155 -2.74 5.20 -3.54
N HIS A 156 -2.50 5.97 -4.60
CA HIS A 156 -2.41 5.43 -5.96
C HIS A 156 -1.27 4.41 -6.09
N LYS A 157 -0.09 4.72 -5.56
CA LYS A 157 1.04 3.78 -5.55
C LYS A 157 0.67 2.46 -4.86
N LEU A 158 -0.04 2.49 -3.73
CA LEU A 158 -0.46 1.29 -3.00
C LEU A 158 -1.50 0.45 -3.77
N ILE A 159 -2.49 1.09 -4.39
CA ILE A 159 -3.62 0.39 -5.01
C ILE A 159 -3.33 0.08 -6.47
N ASP A 160 -2.88 1.09 -7.22
CA ASP A 160 -2.73 1.06 -8.68
C ASP A 160 -1.32 0.67 -9.12
N GLY A 161 -0.35 0.71 -8.19
CA GLY A 161 1.06 0.42 -8.41
C GLY A 161 1.90 1.64 -8.74
N ASP A 162 1.31 2.72 -9.23
CA ASP A 162 2.01 3.93 -9.67
C ASP A 162 1.50 5.16 -8.93
N ALA A 163 2.38 6.13 -8.65
CA ALA A 163 2.04 7.50 -8.32
C ALA A 163 2.46 8.40 -9.48
N LEU A 164 1.56 9.26 -9.94
CA LEU A 164 1.79 10.12 -11.10
C LEU A 164 1.36 11.55 -10.82
N ALA A 165 2.27 12.50 -11.07
CA ALA A 165 1.98 13.93 -10.97
C ALA A 165 2.53 14.68 -12.20
N ILE A 166 1.82 15.73 -12.61
CA ILE A 166 2.27 16.71 -13.60
C ILE A 166 2.56 18.01 -12.86
N LEU A 167 3.75 18.57 -13.07
CA LEU A 167 4.14 19.87 -12.56
C LEU A 167 3.92 20.91 -13.67
N GLN A 168 3.19 21.97 -13.32
CA GLN A 168 2.90 23.08 -14.22
C GLN A 168 3.39 24.39 -13.60
N TYR A 169 3.83 25.32 -14.42
CA TYR A 169 4.20 26.67 -14.02
C TYR A 169 3.11 27.66 -14.47
N ARG A 170 2.24 28.08 -13.52
CA ARG A 170 0.99 28.79 -13.79
C ARG A 170 1.10 30.26 -13.36
N THR A 171 1.74 31.08 -14.18
CA THR A 171 1.87 32.53 -13.95
C THR A 171 0.53 33.28 -13.96
N ASP A 172 -0.47 32.73 -14.66
CA ASP A 172 -1.85 33.26 -14.69
C ASP A 172 -2.55 33.24 -13.34
N ARG A 173 -2.01 32.52 -12.37
CA ARG A 173 -2.56 32.39 -11.01
C ARG A 173 -1.91 33.32 -9.99
N LEU A 174 -0.85 34.00 -10.36
CA LEU A 174 -0.14 34.94 -9.49
C LEU A 174 -0.91 36.27 -9.34
N GLY A 175 -0.78 36.89 -8.18
CA GLY A 175 -1.30 38.24 -7.94
C GLY A 175 -1.82 38.50 -6.54
N PRO A 176 -2.19 39.75 -6.23
CA PRO A 176 -2.75 40.12 -4.93
C PRO A 176 -4.00 39.34 -4.59
N GLY A 177 -4.03 38.65 -3.45
CA GLY A 177 -5.14 37.79 -3.03
C GLY A 177 -5.24 36.46 -3.79
N ARG A 178 -4.23 36.12 -4.61
CA ARG A 178 -4.08 34.86 -5.33
C ARG A 178 -2.83 34.10 -4.89
N GLY A 179 -2.38 33.16 -5.69
CA GLY A 179 -1.16 32.41 -5.43
C GLY A 179 0.09 33.31 -5.41
N ARG A 180 1.01 33.03 -4.51
CA ARG A 180 2.34 33.66 -4.47
C ARG A 180 3.30 32.97 -5.44
N TYR A 181 3.12 31.67 -5.65
CA TYR A 181 3.99 30.84 -6.47
C TYR A 181 3.26 30.29 -7.69
N ALA A 182 3.98 30.21 -8.81
CA ALA A 182 3.46 29.68 -10.08
C ALA A 182 3.56 28.17 -10.18
N THR A 183 4.44 27.52 -9.40
CA THR A 183 4.55 26.06 -9.35
C THR A 183 3.27 25.46 -8.83
N THR A 184 2.67 24.57 -9.64
CA THR A 184 1.45 23.85 -9.30
C THR A 184 1.61 22.38 -9.61
N VAL A 185 0.94 21.54 -8.83
CA VAL A 185 0.96 20.09 -8.94
C VAL A 185 -0.42 19.58 -9.35
N GLN A 186 -0.47 18.65 -10.26
CA GLN A 186 -1.67 17.89 -10.60
C GLN A 186 -1.42 16.42 -10.35
N ILE A 187 -2.13 15.82 -9.41
CA ILE A 187 -2.12 14.36 -9.27
C ILE A 187 -2.98 13.78 -10.39
N VAL A 188 -2.42 12.84 -11.13
CA VAL A 188 -3.07 12.21 -12.28
C VAL A 188 -3.38 10.76 -11.93
N ASP A 189 -4.60 10.32 -12.25
CA ASP A 189 -4.95 8.91 -12.13
C ASP A 189 -4.03 8.06 -13.03
N PRO A 190 -3.34 7.04 -12.49
CA PRO A 190 -2.40 6.21 -13.23
C PRO A 190 -2.99 5.48 -14.45
N ASP A 191 -4.31 5.34 -14.55
CA ASP A 191 -4.99 4.75 -15.72
C ASP A 191 -4.95 5.68 -16.95
N ARG A 192 -4.69 6.97 -16.74
CA ARG A 192 -4.49 7.92 -17.83
C ARG A 192 -3.14 7.78 -18.49
N LEU A 193 -2.14 7.20 -17.80
CA LEU A 193 -0.84 6.86 -18.37
C LEU A 193 -0.98 5.54 -19.13
N SER A 194 -1.08 5.61 -20.45
CA SER A 194 -1.31 4.46 -21.32
C SER A 194 -0.78 4.68 -22.71
N ASN A 195 -0.56 3.59 -23.45
CA ASN A 195 -0.09 3.69 -24.82
C ASN A 195 -1.09 4.45 -25.71
N PRO A 196 -0.61 5.35 -26.61
CA PRO A 196 -1.47 6.04 -27.56
C PRO A 196 -2.28 5.06 -28.40
N GLN A 197 -3.54 5.40 -28.66
CA GLN A 197 -4.49 4.58 -29.44
C GLN A 197 -4.73 3.18 -28.86
N GLN A 198 -4.43 2.96 -27.58
CA GLN A 198 -4.53 1.66 -26.90
C GLN A 198 -3.71 0.53 -27.56
N ASN A 199 -2.62 0.90 -28.21
CA ASN A 199 -1.69 -0.05 -28.82
C ASN A 199 -1.00 -0.93 -27.75
N PHE A 200 -0.53 -2.09 -28.16
CA PHE A 200 0.39 -2.89 -27.35
C PHE A 200 1.71 -2.14 -27.13
N ASP A 201 2.49 -2.62 -26.17
CA ASP A 201 3.82 -2.08 -25.92
C ASP A 201 4.69 -2.14 -27.20
N MET A 202 5.39 -1.06 -27.45
CA MET A 202 6.32 -0.89 -28.55
C MET A 202 7.76 -0.82 -28.01
N PRO A 203 8.80 -1.01 -28.85
CA PRO A 203 10.19 -0.95 -28.39
C PRO A 203 10.53 0.30 -27.59
N ASN A 204 9.97 1.44 -27.93
CA ASN A 204 10.23 2.75 -27.33
C ASN A 204 9.08 3.31 -26.48
N VAL A 205 7.93 2.61 -26.38
CA VAL A 205 6.80 3.04 -25.53
C VAL A 205 6.25 1.82 -24.76
N ARG A 206 6.33 1.86 -23.45
CA ARG A 206 5.96 0.77 -22.55
C ARG A 206 4.94 1.24 -21.53
N GLY A 207 3.69 0.78 -21.62
CA GLY A 207 2.63 1.18 -20.71
C GLY A 207 2.41 2.69 -20.62
N GLY A 208 2.60 3.44 -21.72
CA GLY A 208 2.53 4.89 -21.79
C GLY A 208 3.82 5.65 -21.48
N VAL A 209 4.87 4.96 -21.04
CA VAL A 209 6.19 5.54 -20.79
C VAL A 209 7.05 5.43 -22.06
N GLU A 210 7.50 6.55 -22.59
CA GLU A 210 8.45 6.60 -23.70
C GLU A 210 9.87 6.52 -23.17
N ILE A 211 10.67 5.61 -23.75
CA ILE A 211 12.02 5.29 -23.29
C ILE A 211 13.04 5.49 -24.40
N ASP A 212 14.26 5.80 -24.01
CA ASP A 212 15.43 5.85 -24.91
C ASP A 212 16.03 4.45 -25.12
N ALA A 213 17.19 4.43 -25.80
CA ALA A 213 17.92 3.19 -26.11
C ALA A 213 18.45 2.46 -24.87
N ASP A 214 18.70 3.18 -23.78
CA ASP A 214 19.22 2.65 -22.51
C ASP A 214 18.08 2.29 -21.54
N GLY A 215 16.81 2.55 -21.90
CA GLY A 215 15.62 2.30 -21.10
C GLY A 215 15.28 3.44 -20.15
N ALA A 216 15.89 4.63 -20.27
CA ALA A 216 15.54 5.77 -19.46
C ALA A 216 14.22 6.42 -19.96
N SER A 217 13.34 6.80 -19.03
CA SER A 217 12.09 7.49 -19.38
C SER A 217 12.37 8.90 -19.90
N VAL A 218 11.93 9.21 -21.12
CA VAL A 218 12.12 10.53 -21.78
C VAL A 218 10.82 11.32 -21.89
N ALA A 219 9.67 10.66 -21.98
CA ALA A 219 8.37 11.30 -22.02
C ALA A 219 7.26 10.35 -21.53
N TYR A 220 6.09 10.90 -21.29
CA TYR A 220 4.92 10.19 -20.81
C TYR A 220 3.71 10.51 -21.70
N HIS A 221 2.97 9.47 -22.11
CA HIS A 221 1.74 9.61 -22.87
C HIS A 221 0.54 9.56 -21.94
N ILE A 222 -0.01 10.72 -21.63
CA ILE A 222 -1.11 10.87 -20.66
C ILE A 222 -2.38 11.19 -21.42
N ARG A 223 -3.39 10.36 -21.22
CA ARG A 223 -4.73 10.54 -21.81
C ARG A 223 -5.38 11.82 -21.24
N GLU A 224 -6.02 12.62 -22.08
CA GLU A 224 -6.65 13.88 -21.68
C GLU A 224 -7.82 13.70 -20.72
N ALA A 225 -8.62 12.64 -20.90
CA ALA A 225 -9.73 12.30 -20.02
C ALA A 225 -9.67 10.82 -19.61
N HIS A 226 -10.32 10.47 -18.51
CA HIS A 226 -10.42 9.08 -18.06
C HIS A 226 -11.25 8.25 -19.05
N ILE A 227 -10.91 6.97 -19.20
CA ILE A 227 -11.58 6.06 -20.13
C ILE A 227 -13.09 5.89 -19.89
N GLY A 228 -13.53 6.07 -18.64
CA GLY A 228 -14.93 6.00 -18.23
C GLY A 228 -15.72 7.29 -18.41
N ASP A 229 -15.09 8.39 -18.82
CA ASP A 229 -15.73 9.71 -18.94
C ASP A 229 -16.48 9.85 -20.26
N TRP A 230 -17.63 9.18 -20.38
CA TRP A 230 -18.45 9.17 -21.58
C TRP A 230 -18.87 10.58 -22.07
N TRP A 231 -18.93 11.58 -21.17
CA TRP A 231 -19.25 12.98 -21.51
C TRP A 231 -18.04 13.74 -22.10
N SER A 232 -16.83 13.20 -21.99
CA SER A 232 -15.61 13.83 -22.52
C SER A 232 -15.33 13.49 -23.98
N GLY A 233 -16.11 12.61 -24.60
CA GLY A 233 -16.06 12.29 -26.03
C GLY A 233 -14.67 11.94 -26.55
N ALA A 234 -14.18 12.70 -27.54
CA ALA A 234 -12.91 12.44 -28.19
C ALA A 234 -11.68 12.51 -27.25
N LYS A 235 -11.76 13.25 -26.14
CA LYS A 235 -10.65 13.39 -25.18
C LYS A 235 -10.28 12.06 -24.51
N THR A 236 -11.22 11.10 -24.44
CA THR A 236 -10.92 9.75 -23.93
C THR A 236 -10.00 8.96 -24.86
N MET A 237 -9.86 9.38 -26.12
CA MET A 237 -9.01 8.76 -27.14
C MET A 237 -7.89 9.69 -27.62
N THR A 238 -7.62 10.76 -26.87
CA THR A 238 -6.53 11.71 -27.16
C THR A 238 -5.48 11.63 -26.05
N TRP A 239 -4.21 11.55 -26.44
CA TRP A 239 -3.08 11.52 -25.52
C TRP A 239 -2.22 12.75 -25.73
N GLN A 240 -1.77 13.34 -24.63
CA GLN A 240 -0.75 14.36 -24.60
C GLN A 240 0.59 13.71 -24.30
N ARG A 241 1.57 13.93 -25.19
CA ARG A 241 2.97 13.57 -24.92
C ARG A 241 3.60 14.67 -24.07
N ILE A 242 3.99 14.37 -22.84
CA ILE A 242 4.64 15.30 -21.93
C ILE A 242 6.07 14.84 -21.71
N PRO A 243 7.09 15.68 -22.02
CA PRO A 243 8.48 15.37 -21.69
C PRO A 243 8.64 15.11 -20.20
N ARG A 244 9.57 14.24 -19.82
CA ARG A 244 9.89 13.97 -18.43
C ARG A 244 10.31 15.24 -17.69
N GLU A 245 11.17 16.03 -18.31
CA GLU A 245 11.77 17.21 -17.72
C GLU A 245 12.07 18.26 -18.80
N THR A 246 12.41 19.47 -18.36
CA THR A 246 12.94 20.54 -19.20
C THR A 246 14.39 20.26 -19.58
N ASP A 247 14.95 21.05 -20.50
CA ASP A 247 16.36 20.94 -20.94
C ASP A 247 17.37 21.14 -19.79
N TRP A 248 17.00 21.86 -18.74
CA TRP A 248 17.83 22.06 -17.54
C TRP A 248 17.48 21.11 -16.38
N GLY A 249 16.58 20.13 -16.63
CA GLY A 249 16.26 19.04 -15.71
C GLY A 249 15.18 19.35 -14.67
N ARG A 250 14.36 20.42 -14.82
CA ARG A 250 13.16 20.61 -14.02
C ARG A 250 12.09 19.58 -14.42
N PRO A 251 11.54 18.79 -13.50
CA PRO A 251 10.58 17.76 -13.85
C PRO A 251 9.24 18.36 -14.33
N HIS A 252 8.72 17.87 -15.45
CA HIS A 252 7.34 18.08 -15.88
C HIS A 252 6.44 16.97 -15.36
N VAL A 253 6.96 15.73 -15.32
CA VAL A 253 6.22 14.57 -14.84
C VAL A 253 7.02 13.88 -13.74
N VAL A 254 6.37 13.60 -12.63
CA VAL A 254 6.91 12.76 -11.56
C VAL A 254 6.13 11.47 -11.57
N HIS A 255 6.84 10.38 -11.84
CA HIS A 255 6.30 9.03 -11.87
C HIS A 255 7.11 8.13 -10.94
N ASP A 256 6.45 7.56 -9.95
CA ASP A 256 7.06 6.72 -8.93
C ASP A 256 6.29 5.41 -8.74
N PHE A 257 7.01 4.30 -8.66
CA PHE A 257 6.48 2.97 -8.40
C PHE A 257 7.55 2.07 -7.75
N ASP A 258 7.11 0.97 -7.16
CA ASP A 258 8.04 0.00 -6.56
C ASP A 258 8.64 -0.89 -7.65
N HIS A 259 9.97 -0.82 -7.82
CA HIS A 259 10.70 -1.65 -8.78
C HIS A 259 10.92 -3.04 -8.20
N GLU A 260 10.29 -4.05 -8.79
CA GLU A 260 10.47 -5.46 -8.43
C GLU A 260 11.55 -6.14 -9.28
N ARG A 261 11.71 -5.65 -10.53
CA ARG A 261 12.68 -6.19 -11.51
C ARG A 261 13.33 -5.07 -12.31
N GLY A 262 14.57 -5.30 -12.79
CA GLY A 262 15.22 -4.39 -13.73
C GLY A 262 14.42 -4.24 -15.03
N ALA A 263 14.48 -3.07 -15.68
CA ALA A 263 13.77 -2.73 -16.92
C ALA A 263 12.22 -2.78 -16.79
N GLN A 264 11.69 -2.51 -15.61
CA GLN A 264 10.27 -2.34 -15.35
C GLN A 264 9.91 -0.86 -15.48
N HIS A 265 8.79 -0.55 -16.17
CA HIS A 265 8.34 0.84 -16.40
C HIS A 265 7.00 1.17 -15.78
N ARG A 266 6.28 0.19 -15.23
CA ARG A 266 5.02 0.37 -14.49
C ARG A 266 5.02 -0.49 -13.23
N GLY A 267 4.34 -0.03 -12.21
CA GLY A 267 4.24 -0.73 -10.92
C GLY A 267 3.03 -1.65 -10.80
N ASN A 268 3.08 -2.50 -9.75
CA ASN A 268 1.98 -3.34 -9.29
C ASN A 268 1.49 -2.87 -7.92
N GLY A 269 0.16 -2.83 -7.73
CA GLY A 269 -0.43 -2.54 -6.43
C GLY A 269 -0.12 -3.62 -5.40
N ILE A 270 -0.03 -3.21 -4.13
CA ILE A 270 0.32 -4.08 -3.00
C ILE A 270 -0.64 -5.25 -2.80
N LEU A 271 -1.88 -5.12 -3.27
CA LEU A 271 -2.90 -6.17 -3.16
C LEU A 271 -2.75 -7.26 -4.22
N THR A 272 -1.94 -7.05 -5.26
CA THR A 272 -1.81 -7.98 -6.41
C THR A 272 -1.62 -9.44 -6.00
N PRO A 273 -0.70 -9.81 -5.09
CA PRO A 273 -0.46 -11.20 -4.73
C PRO A 273 -1.58 -11.81 -3.88
N VAL A 274 -2.44 -11.00 -3.29
CA VAL A 274 -3.45 -11.45 -2.31
C VAL A 274 -4.90 -11.30 -2.79
N ILE A 275 -5.14 -10.63 -3.92
CA ILE A 275 -6.47 -10.36 -4.50
C ILE A 275 -7.32 -11.63 -4.56
N GLN A 276 -6.78 -12.74 -5.10
CA GLN A 276 -7.53 -13.96 -5.29
C GLN A 276 -7.98 -14.59 -3.97
N ARG A 277 -7.07 -14.64 -2.98
CA ARG A 277 -7.37 -15.21 -1.66
C ARG A 277 -8.40 -14.38 -0.90
N LEU A 278 -8.27 -13.06 -0.96
CA LEU A 278 -9.21 -12.16 -0.32
C LEU A 278 -10.61 -12.27 -0.95
N LYS A 279 -10.69 -12.37 -2.29
CA LYS A 279 -11.98 -12.59 -2.97
C LYS A 279 -12.60 -13.95 -2.62
N MET A 280 -11.79 -14.98 -2.39
CA MET A 280 -12.27 -16.28 -1.91
C MET A 280 -12.79 -16.17 -0.47
N LEU A 281 -12.13 -15.42 0.41
CA LEU A 281 -12.60 -15.18 1.78
C LEU A 281 -13.97 -14.50 1.77
N VAL A 282 -14.12 -13.40 1.03
CA VAL A 282 -15.41 -12.71 0.90
C VAL A 282 -16.53 -13.65 0.45
N LYS A 283 -16.25 -14.53 -0.53
CA LYS A 283 -17.23 -15.52 -0.98
C LYS A 283 -17.54 -16.56 0.10
N TYR A 284 -16.54 -16.96 0.86
CA TYR A 284 -16.73 -17.93 1.95
C TYR A 284 -17.57 -17.34 3.07
N ASP A 285 -17.30 -16.10 3.48
CA ASP A 285 -18.10 -15.37 4.48
C ASP A 285 -19.56 -15.25 4.06
N GLN A 286 -19.81 -14.89 2.79
CA GLN A 286 -21.19 -14.85 2.26
C GLN A 286 -21.88 -16.21 2.34
N SER A 287 -21.15 -17.30 1.98
CA SER A 287 -21.71 -18.65 2.01
C SER A 287 -22.00 -19.13 3.45
N GLU A 288 -21.16 -18.78 4.42
CA GLU A 288 -21.40 -19.09 5.83
C GLU A 288 -22.58 -18.29 6.38
N LEU A 289 -22.71 -17.02 6.03
CA LEU A 289 -23.84 -16.18 6.42
C LEU A 289 -25.14 -16.71 5.81
N GLU A 290 -25.16 -17.06 4.52
CA GLU A 290 -26.32 -17.67 3.86
C GLU A 290 -26.69 -18.99 4.53
N ALA A 291 -25.70 -19.84 4.85
CA ALA A 291 -25.95 -21.09 5.56
C ALA A 291 -26.51 -20.88 6.97
N ALA A 292 -26.01 -19.87 7.70
CA ALA A 292 -26.53 -19.49 9.01
C ALA A 292 -27.98 -18.99 8.92
N ILE A 293 -28.31 -18.17 7.92
CA ILE A 293 -29.67 -17.70 7.67
C ILE A 293 -30.60 -18.86 7.32
N LEU A 294 -30.17 -19.77 6.42
CA LEU A 294 -30.94 -20.96 6.07
C LEU A 294 -31.19 -21.85 7.28
N ASN A 295 -30.17 -22.11 8.12
CA ASN A 295 -30.32 -22.89 9.34
C ASN A 295 -31.30 -22.24 10.34
N ALA A 296 -31.28 -20.90 10.45
CA ALA A 296 -32.23 -20.17 11.29
C ALA A 296 -33.67 -20.28 10.77
N ILE A 297 -33.87 -20.35 9.47
CA ILE A 297 -35.17 -20.53 8.82
C ILE A 297 -35.69 -21.97 9.01
N PHE A 298 -34.81 -22.97 8.82
CA PHE A 298 -35.16 -24.38 8.93
C PHE A 298 -35.32 -24.87 10.38
N ALA A 299 -34.94 -24.09 11.37
CA ALA A 299 -35.24 -24.41 12.78
C ALA A 299 -36.75 -24.44 13.13
N ALA A 300 -37.60 -24.02 12.20
CA ALA A 300 -39.07 -23.96 12.38
C ALA A 300 -39.79 -24.75 11.29
N TYR A 301 -39.53 -26.05 11.16
CA TYR A 301 -40.37 -26.92 10.31
C TYR A 301 -41.29 -27.77 11.14
N ILE A 302 -42.51 -28.04 10.60
CA ILE A 302 -43.49 -28.92 11.25
C ILE A 302 -43.35 -30.29 10.61
N GLU A 303 -42.85 -31.26 11.39
CA GLU A 303 -42.85 -32.67 11.01
C GLU A 303 -44.28 -33.23 11.26
N SER A 304 -44.95 -33.67 10.20
CA SER A 304 -46.24 -34.35 10.33
C SER A 304 -45.99 -35.84 10.49
N PRO A 305 -46.41 -36.46 11.62
CA PRO A 305 -46.23 -37.90 11.79
C PRO A 305 -47.13 -38.65 10.79
N TYR A 306 -46.58 -39.67 10.15
CA TYR A 306 -47.32 -40.59 9.33
C TYR A 306 -48.31 -41.39 10.16
N ASP A 307 -49.53 -41.51 9.66
CA ASP A 307 -50.48 -42.52 10.17
C ASP A 307 -50.02 -43.91 9.68
N PRO A 308 -49.67 -44.86 10.58
CA PRO A 308 -49.23 -46.22 10.19
C PRO A 308 -50.25 -46.97 9.30
N ALA A 309 -51.51 -46.61 9.40
CA ALA A 309 -52.56 -47.21 8.57
C ALA A 309 -52.44 -46.80 7.10
N MET A 310 -51.97 -45.63 6.81
CA MET A 310 -51.76 -45.14 5.44
C MET A 310 -50.54 -45.77 4.74
N VAL A 311 -49.48 -46.10 5.54
CA VAL A 311 -48.33 -46.82 5.04
C VAL A 311 -48.66 -48.27 4.71
N GLN A 312 -49.53 -48.90 5.51
CA GLN A 312 -49.98 -50.26 5.26
C GLN A 312 -50.89 -50.38 4.03
N SER A 313 -51.74 -49.40 3.74
CA SER A 313 -52.57 -49.38 2.54
C SER A 313 -51.77 -49.06 1.27
N ALA A 314 -50.70 -48.27 1.39
CA ALA A 314 -49.80 -47.98 0.26
C ALA A 314 -48.82 -49.12 -0.05
N LEU A 315 -48.58 -50.05 0.88
CA LEU A 315 -47.72 -51.25 0.74
C LEU A 315 -48.53 -52.55 0.54
N GLY A 316 -49.86 -52.52 0.70
CA GLY A 316 -50.71 -53.71 0.66
C GLY A 316 -51.34 -53.96 -0.72
N GLU A 317 -50.94 -55.00 -1.34
CA GLU A 317 -51.52 -56.02 -2.20
C GLU A 317 -52.44 -55.66 -3.39
N THR A 318 -52.83 -54.41 -3.70
CA THR A 318 -53.53 -54.08 -4.95
C THR A 318 -53.02 -52.80 -5.53
N TYR A 319 -52.26 -52.93 -6.58
CA TYR A 319 -51.87 -51.80 -7.46
C TYR A 319 -53.12 -51.26 -8.17
N ASP A 320 -53.73 -50.22 -7.63
CA ASP A 320 -54.70 -49.43 -8.37
C ASP A 320 -54.04 -48.13 -8.81
N GLU A 321 -53.73 -48.01 -10.10
CA GLU A 321 -53.10 -46.81 -10.70
C GLU A 321 -53.89 -45.51 -10.44
N SER A 322 -55.17 -45.63 -10.10
CA SER A 322 -56.06 -44.51 -9.81
C SER A 322 -55.77 -43.86 -8.44
N GLU A 323 -55.37 -44.64 -7.43
CA GLU A 323 -55.07 -44.11 -6.09
C GLU A 323 -53.72 -43.39 -6.04
N LEU A 324 -52.70 -43.89 -6.76
CA LEU A 324 -51.42 -43.22 -6.90
C LEU A 324 -51.51 -41.90 -7.67
N GLY A 325 -52.35 -41.87 -8.71
CA GLY A 325 -52.66 -40.63 -9.44
C GLY A 325 -53.34 -39.58 -8.54
N THR A 326 -54.35 -39.98 -7.81
CA THR A 326 -55.05 -39.10 -6.85
C THR A 326 -54.15 -38.57 -5.75
N TYR A 327 -53.20 -39.41 -5.27
CA TYR A 327 -52.20 -38.96 -4.28
C TYR A 327 -51.19 -37.96 -4.87
N GLN A 328 -50.74 -38.17 -6.09
CA GLN A 328 -49.82 -37.29 -6.78
C GLN A 328 -50.52 -35.93 -7.10
N ASP A 329 -51.73 -35.97 -7.57
CA ASP A 329 -52.54 -34.78 -7.88
C ASP A 329 -52.82 -33.97 -6.59
N GLY A 330 -53.19 -34.62 -5.51
CA GLY A 330 -53.40 -34.00 -4.20
C GLY A 330 -52.12 -33.37 -3.62
N ARG A 331 -50.97 -34.00 -3.89
CA ARG A 331 -49.67 -33.45 -3.52
C ARG A 331 -49.30 -32.19 -4.31
N VAL A 332 -49.52 -32.21 -5.64
CA VAL A 332 -49.28 -31.06 -6.50
C VAL A 332 -50.22 -29.89 -6.15
N GLU A 333 -51.50 -30.18 -5.90
CA GLU A 333 -52.49 -29.20 -5.48
C GLU A 333 -52.13 -28.60 -4.11
N PHE A 334 -51.71 -29.41 -3.14
CA PHE A 334 -51.27 -28.94 -1.84
C PHE A 334 -50.08 -28.00 -1.92
N HIS A 335 -49.07 -28.29 -2.74
CA HIS A 335 -47.90 -27.44 -2.93
C HIS A 335 -48.18 -26.19 -3.76
N ASN A 336 -49.19 -26.21 -4.63
CA ASN A 336 -49.59 -25.03 -5.40
C ASN A 336 -50.41 -24.05 -4.58
N ASP A 337 -51.22 -24.52 -3.64
CA ASP A 337 -52.22 -23.71 -2.93
C ASP A 337 -51.71 -23.09 -1.61
N ARG A 338 -50.61 -23.58 -1.06
CA ARG A 338 -50.08 -23.15 0.28
C ARG A 338 -48.67 -22.69 0.23
N ARG A 339 -48.49 -21.42 -0.17
CA ARG A 339 -47.19 -20.71 -0.04
C ARG A 339 -47.24 -19.73 1.10
N LEU A 340 -46.75 -20.15 2.29
CA LEU A 340 -46.55 -19.22 3.40
C LEU A 340 -45.26 -18.42 3.16
N THR A 341 -45.43 -17.11 2.99
CA THR A 341 -44.32 -16.15 2.91
C THR A 341 -44.20 -15.45 4.29
N LEU A 342 -43.08 -15.58 4.96
CA LEU A 342 -42.78 -14.81 6.16
C LEU A 342 -42.52 -13.35 5.85
N GLN A 343 -42.73 -12.45 6.81
CA GLN A 343 -42.59 -10.98 6.65
C GLN A 343 -41.24 -10.52 6.04
N ASN A 344 -40.19 -11.36 6.07
CA ASN A 344 -38.86 -11.07 5.52
C ASN A 344 -38.57 -11.78 4.18
N GLY A 345 -39.57 -12.24 3.45
CA GLY A 345 -39.39 -12.87 2.14
C GLY A 345 -38.93 -14.33 2.17
N ALA A 346 -38.72 -14.89 3.36
CA ALA A 346 -38.37 -16.30 3.51
C ALA A 346 -39.63 -17.18 3.30
N ARG A 347 -39.49 -18.24 2.49
CA ARG A 347 -40.58 -19.20 2.22
C ARG A 347 -40.42 -20.41 3.14
N MET A 348 -41.43 -20.69 3.95
CA MET A 348 -41.47 -21.90 4.79
C MET A 348 -42.17 -23.01 3.98
N PRO A 349 -41.50 -24.11 3.64
CA PRO A 349 -42.15 -25.25 3.02
C PRO A 349 -43.07 -25.94 4.01
N ILE A 350 -44.35 -26.09 3.67
CA ILE A 350 -45.26 -27.00 4.40
C ILE A 350 -45.19 -28.34 3.68
N LEU A 351 -44.90 -29.41 4.41
CA LEU A 351 -44.78 -30.75 3.84
C LEU A 351 -46.15 -31.40 3.71
N TYR A 352 -46.34 -32.15 2.62
CA TYR A 352 -47.49 -33.02 2.43
C TYR A 352 -47.36 -34.25 3.39
N PRO A 353 -48.43 -34.83 3.90
CA PRO A 353 -48.38 -36.03 4.69
C PRO A 353 -47.56 -37.11 4.00
N GLY A 354 -46.45 -37.52 4.65
CA GLY A 354 -45.51 -38.49 4.12
C GLY A 354 -44.20 -37.93 3.53
N GLU A 355 -44.07 -36.68 3.42
CA GLU A 355 -42.81 -36.07 3.05
C GLU A 355 -41.93 -35.88 4.27
N LYS A 356 -40.69 -36.26 4.19
CA LYS A 356 -39.62 -35.94 5.15
C LYS A 356 -38.59 -35.09 4.49
N ILE A 357 -38.32 -33.92 5.04
CA ILE A 357 -37.06 -33.23 4.74
C ILE A 357 -36.01 -33.82 5.68
N THR A 358 -35.15 -34.64 5.14
CA THR A 358 -33.93 -34.99 5.85
C THR A 358 -33.00 -33.78 5.71
N THR A 359 -32.99 -32.92 6.71
CA THR A 359 -31.96 -31.91 6.81
C THR A 359 -30.64 -32.66 6.99
N VAL A 360 -29.76 -32.60 5.99
CA VAL A 360 -28.36 -32.80 6.24
C VAL A 360 -28.02 -31.69 7.23
N ASN A 361 -27.89 -32.04 8.49
CA ASN A 361 -27.43 -31.14 9.53
C ASN A 361 -26.01 -30.72 9.12
N ALA A 362 -25.89 -29.73 8.25
CA ALA A 362 -24.68 -28.98 8.12
C ALA A 362 -24.55 -28.24 9.46
N ALA A 363 -23.82 -28.83 10.40
CA ALA A 363 -23.42 -28.16 11.63
C ALA A 363 -22.56 -26.96 11.22
N ARG A 364 -23.21 -25.84 10.91
CA ARG A 364 -22.60 -24.56 10.55
C ARG A 364 -23.22 -23.50 11.47
N PRO A 365 -22.48 -22.47 11.91
CA PRO A 365 -21.09 -22.18 11.49
C PRO A 365 -20.11 -23.24 12.00
N TYR A 366 -19.16 -23.60 11.13
CA TYR A 366 -18.09 -24.52 11.52
C TYR A 366 -17.29 -23.89 12.68
N SER A 367 -17.01 -24.68 13.70
CA SER A 367 -16.09 -24.30 14.79
C SER A 367 -14.69 -23.88 14.28
N ASN A 368 -14.37 -24.16 13.04
CA ASN A 368 -13.09 -23.85 12.39
C ASN A 368 -13.15 -22.61 11.47
N PHE A 369 -14.28 -21.88 11.40
CA PHE A 369 -14.40 -20.68 10.58
C PHE A 369 -13.36 -19.61 10.96
N GLU A 370 -13.31 -19.27 12.24
CA GLU A 370 -12.37 -18.30 12.81
C GLU A 370 -10.90 -18.68 12.55
N VAL A 371 -10.56 -19.96 12.71
CA VAL A 371 -9.20 -20.48 12.45
C VAL A 371 -8.83 -20.33 10.96
N PHE A 372 -9.77 -20.63 10.07
CA PHE A 372 -9.57 -20.49 8.63
C PHE A 372 -9.43 -19.03 8.22
N GLU A 373 -10.35 -18.17 8.67
CA GLU A 373 -10.29 -16.72 8.43
C GLU A 373 -8.96 -16.14 8.91
N SER A 374 -8.56 -16.46 10.15
CA SER A 374 -7.26 -16.04 10.70
C SER A 374 -6.08 -16.51 9.85
N ALA A 375 -6.11 -17.71 9.28
CA ALA A 375 -5.05 -18.22 8.41
C ALA A 375 -4.98 -17.45 7.09
N VAL A 376 -6.11 -17.09 6.50
CA VAL A 376 -6.18 -16.28 5.28
C VAL A 376 -5.71 -14.85 5.57
N LEU A 377 -6.14 -14.24 6.67
CA LEU A 377 -5.74 -12.89 7.07
C LEU A 377 -4.24 -12.80 7.41
N ARG A 378 -3.62 -13.86 7.98
CA ARG A 378 -2.15 -13.91 8.14
C ARG A 378 -1.41 -13.93 6.81
N ASN A 379 -1.91 -14.66 5.82
CA ASN A 379 -1.33 -14.63 4.47
C ASN A 379 -1.50 -13.25 3.82
N PHE A 380 -2.66 -12.63 3.98
CA PHE A 380 -2.94 -11.27 3.53
C PHE A 380 -1.99 -10.27 4.19
N SER A 381 -1.80 -10.36 5.50
CA SER A 381 -0.88 -9.51 6.27
C SER A 381 0.55 -9.65 5.77
N SER A 382 1.02 -10.88 5.54
CA SER A 382 2.35 -11.15 4.99
C SER A 382 2.54 -10.49 3.62
N GLY A 383 1.53 -10.54 2.74
CA GLY A 383 1.59 -9.93 1.42
C GLY A 383 1.58 -8.39 1.43
N THR A 384 0.95 -7.78 2.43
CA THR A 384 0.87 -6.31 2.56
C THR A 384 2.01 -5.71 3.39
N GLY A 385 2.74 -6.54 4.16
CA GLY A 385 3.80 -6.08 5.06
C GLY A 385 3.28 -5.46 6.38
N LEU A 386 2.01 -5.68 6.69
CA LEU A 386 1.41 -5.36 7.99
C LEU A 386 1.43 -6.57 8.92
N SER A 387 1.35 -6.34 10.22
CA SER A 387 1.11 -7.43 11.15
C SER A 387 -0.36 -7.90 11.08
N PRO A 388 -0.67 -9.16 11.41
CA PRO A 388 -2.06 -9.63 11.46
C PRO A 388 -2.94 -8.76 12.36
N GLN A 389 -2.42 -8.33 13.49
CA GLN A 389 -3.12 -7.46 14.45
C GLN A 389 -3.44 -6.07 13.88
N GLN A 390 -2.54 -5.52 13.05
CA GLN A 390 -2.82 -4.26 12.35
C GLN A 390 -3.92 -4.41 11.32
N VAL A 391 -4.04 -5.57 10.69
CA VAL A 391 -5.10 -5.85 9.71
C VAL A 391 -6.42 -6.10 10.42
N THR A 392 -6.45 -7.01 11.40
CA THR A 392 -7.67 -7.42 12.12
C THR A 392 -8.12 -6.41 13.17
N GLN A 393 -7.21 -5.57 13.67
CA GLN A 393 -7.43 -4.71 14.84
C GLN A 393 -7.78 -5.50 16.12
N ASP A 394 -7.48 -6.78 16.12
CA ASP A 394 -7.66 -7.65 17.28
C ASP A 394 -6.33 -7.86 18.01
N TRP A 395 -6.28 -7.44 19.25
CA TRP A 395 -5.13 -7.48 20.15
C TRP A 395 -5.40 -8.36 21.38
N SER A 396 -6.54 -9.07 21.43
CA SER A 396 -7.01 -9.82 22.60
C SER A 396 -6.04 -10.92 23.03
N ASP A 397 -5.43 -11.63 22.06
CA ASP A 397 -4.55 -12.78 22.31
C ASP A 397 -3.05 -12.44 22.28
N VAL A 398 -2.69 -11.14 22.30
CA VAL A 398 -1.30 -10.72 22.09
C VAL A 398 -0.72 -10.18 23.39
N ASN A 399 0.40 -10.76 23.84
CA ASN A 399 1.15 -10.17 24.95
C ASN A 399 1.99 -8.98 24.51
N TYR A 400 2.38 -8.12 25.45
CA TYR A 400 3.17 -6.91 25.20
C TYR A 400 4.42 -7.15 24.35
N SER A 401 5.18 -8.19 24.63
CA SER A 401 6.44 -8.48 23.95
C SER A 401 6.23 -8.85 22.48
N SER A 402 5.23 -9.69 22.20
CA SER A 402 4.90 -10.09 20.82
C SER A 402 4.26 -8.95 20.02
N ALA A 403 3.41 -8.13 20.66
CA ALA A 403 2.85 -6.92 20.06
C ALA A 403 3.97 -5.96 19.63
N ARG A 404 4.91 -5.68 20.53
CA ARG A 404 6.05 -4.81 20.25
C ARG A 404 6.92 -5.34 19.12
N SER A 405 7.24 -6.63 19.13
CA SER A 405 8.05 -7.25 18.06
C SER A 405 7.36 -7.14 16.69
N SER A 406 6.06 -7.41 16.63
CA SER A 406 5.27 -7.29 15.38
C SER A 406 5.22 -5.86 14.88
N LEU A 407 5.04 -4.87 15.75
CA LEU A 407 5.02 -3.46 15.38
C LEU A 407 6.39 -2.98 14.88
N LEU A 408 7.50 -3.42 15.49
CA LEU A 408 8.85 -3.06 15.07
C LEU A 408 9.19 -3.60 13.67
N GLU A 409 8.78 -4.83 13.34
CA GLU A 409 8.96 -5.38 11.99
C GLU A 409 8.10 -4.64 10.95
N ALA A 410 6.83 -4.40 11.25
CA ALA A 410 5.96 -3.61 10.39
C ALA A 410 6.51 -2.19 10.18
N TRP A 411 7.07 -1.57 11.23
CA TRP A 411 7.66 -0.24 11.15
C TRP A 411 8.83 -0.15 10.17
N LYS A 412 9.70 -1.15 10.10
CA LYS A 412 10.79 -1.22 9.11
C LYS A 412 10.25 -1.15 7.67
N THR A 413 9.19 -1.91 7.40
CA THR A 413 8.53 -1.91 6.08
C THR A 413 7.89 -0.55 5.77
N LEU A 414 7.22 0.05 6.75
CA LEU A 414 6.57 1.36 6.61
C LEU A 414 7.59 2.48 6.37
N THR A 415 8.70 2.47 7.13
CA THR A 415 9.79 3.45 6.97
C THR A 415 10.43 3.34 5.59
N ARG A 416 10.78 2.12 5.14
CA ARG A 416 11.32 1.91 3.80
C ARG A 416 10.37 2.44 2.72
N ARG A 417 9.07 2.12 2.79
CA ARG A 417 8.08 2.61 1.82
C ARG A 417 7.94 4.13 1.84
N ARG A 418 8.05 4.74 3.03
CA ARG A 418 8.08 6.19 3.19
C ARG A 418 9.28 6.80 2.50
N ASP A 419 10.47 6.23 2.72
CA ASP A 419 11.72 6.73 2.14
C ASP A 419 11.72 6.59 0.61
N ASP A 420 11.29 5.44 0.08
CA ASP A 420 11.16 5.20 -1.36
C ASP A 420 10.21 6.24 -1.99
N PHE A 421 9.03 6.46 -1.39
CA PHE A 421 8.06 7.45 -1.85
C PHE A 421 8.55 8.89 -1.71
N SER A 422 9.23 9.20 -0.60
CA SER A 422 9.82 10.52 -0.38
C SER A 422 10.81 10.86 -1.47
N THR A 423 11.70 9.94 -1.78
CA THR A 423 12.77 10.13 -2.76
C THR A 423 12.23 10.13 -4.18
N GLY A 424 11.32 9.20 -4.52
CA GLY A 424 10.81 9.01 -5.88
C GLY A 424 9.72 10.00 -6.28
N PHE A 425 8.88 10.42 -5.33
CA PHE A 425 7.71 11.25 -5.64
C PHE A 425 7.75 12.63 -5.00
N ALA A 426 7.97 12.71 -3.69
CA ALA A 426 7.83 13.98 -2.98
C ALA A 426 9.03 14.91 -3.20
N GLN A 427 10.25 14.38 -3.23
CA GLN A 427 11.47 15.15 -3.42
C GLN A 427 11.57 15.87 -4.77
N PRO A 428 11.21 15.27 -5.92
CA PRO A 428 11.16 15.99 -7.19
C PRO A 428 10.17 17.18 -7.19
N ILE A 429 9.02 17.04 -6.52
CA ILE A 429 8.03 18.11 -6.36
C ILE A 429 8.63 19.25 -5.52
N LEU A 430 9.28 18.93 -4.41
CA LEU A 430 9.97 19.89 -3.57
C LEU A 430 11.07 20.63 -4.35
N THR A 431 11.88 19.88 -5.08
CA THR A 431 13.00 20.45 -5.88
C THR A 431 12.50 21.49 -6.89
N ALA A 432 11.40 21.19 -7.58
CA ALA A 432 10.78 22.13 -8.52
C ALA A 432 10.21 23.38 -7.84
N PHE A 433 9.70 23.26 -6.60
CA PHE A 433 9.26 24.40 -5.81
C PHE A 433 10.44 25.23 -5.32
N VAL A 434 11.50 24.60 -4.79
CA VAL A 434 12.69 25.30 -4.28
C VAL A 434 13.40 26.05 -5.41
N GLU A 435 13.41 25.52 -6.65
CA GLU A 435 13.92 26.23 -7.83
C GLU A 435 13.19 27.58 -8.02
N GLU A 436 11.86 27.58 -7.97
CA GLU A 436 11.08 28.82 -8.10
C GLU A 436 11.36 29.81 -6.97
N VAL A 437 11.47 29.31 -5.73
CA VAL A 437 11.79 30.17 -4.57
C VAL A 437 13.17 30.78 -4.71
N HIS A 438 14.13 29.98 -5.19
CA HIS A 438 15.51 30.44 -5.38
C HIS A 438 15.64 31.53 -6.44
N ASP A 439 14.79 31.45 -7.48
CA ASP A 439 14.80 32.43 -8.58
C ASP A 439 14.02 33.73 -8.25
N ASN A 440 12.99 33.64 -7.42
CA ASN A 440 12.02 34.73 -7.23
C ASN A 440 12.04 35.37 -5.84
N GLU A 441 12.69 34.78 -4.85
CA GLU A 441 12.64 35.24 -3.47
C GLU A 441 14.05 35.57 -2.93
N ASP A 442 14.14 36.50 -2.00
CA ASP A 442 15.39 36.81 -1.31
C ASP A 442 15.72 35.72 -0.28
N LEU A 443 16.65 34.85 -0.63
CA LEU A 443 17.18 33.82 0.26
C LEU A 443 18.54 34.26 0.84
N PRO A 444 18.91 33.79 2.04
CA PRO A 444 20.20 34.12 2.66
C PRO A 444 21.35 33.35 1.98
N LEU A 445 21.73 33.79 0.78
CA LEU A 445 22.79 33.18 -0.02
C LEU A 445 24.11 33.93 0.19
N PRO A 446 25.22 33.23 0.49
CA PRO A 446 26.56 33.83 0.57
C PRO A 446 26.99 34.36 -0.80
N ALA A 447 27.81 35.42 -0.80
CA ALA A 447 28.38 35.97 -2.02
C ALA A 447 29.15 34.87 -2.79
N GLY A 448 28.88 34.72 -4.10
CA GLY A 448 29.46 33.69 -4.95
C GLY A 448 28.83 32.30 -4.76
N ALA A 449 27.60 32.26 -4.26
CA ALA A 449 26.79 31.05 -4.27
C ALA A 449 26.57 30.58 -5.72
N PRO A 450 26.64 29.27 -6.02
CA PRO A 450 26.34 28.75 -7.34
C PRO A 450 24.85 28.87 -7.65
N ASP A 451 24.52 28.93 -8.93
CA ASP A 451 23.13 28.91 -9.36
C ASP A 451 22.44 27.60 -8.90
N PHE A 452 21.11 27.68 -8.70
CA PHE A 452 20.34 26.54 -8.22
C PHE A 452 20.56 25.28 -9.07
N VAL A 453 20.59 25.43 -10.40
CA VAL A 453 20.73 24.30 -11.34
C VAL A 453 22.05 23.56 -11.15
N ASP A 454 23.14 24.29 -10.83
CA ASP A 454 24.47 23.73 -10.64
C ASP A 454 24.62 22.92 -9.35
N ALA A 455 23.82 23.25 -8.34
CA ALA A 455 23.89 22.62 -7.00
C ALA A 455 22.52 22.18 -6.46
N ARG A 456 21.59 21.86 -7.36
CA ARG A 456 20.19 21.52 -7.08
C ARG A 456 20.03 20.54 -5.92
N ALA A 457 20.77 19.41 -5.97
CA ALA A 457 20.68 18.37 -4.95
C ALA A 457 21.12 18.84 -3.55
N ALA A 458 22.05 19.79 -3.47
CA ALA A 458 22.54 20.31 -2.21
C ALA A 458 21.56 21.35 -1.61
N TYR A 459 20.99 22.23 -2.44
CA TYR A 459 20.04 23.23 -2.01
C TYR A 459 18.68 22.65 -1.61
N SER A 460 18.18 21.67 -2.38
CA SER A 460 16.84 21.08 -2.18
C SER A 460 16.83 19.87 -1.27
N ARG A 461 17.97 19.50 -0.65
CA ARG A 461 18.00 18.39 0.28
C ARG A 461 17.07 18.63 1.46
N ALA A 462 16.22 17.64 1.75
CA ALA A 462 15.29 17.68 2.86
C ALA A 462 15.20 16.32 3.55
N ARG A 463 14.80 16.32 4.81
CA ARG A 463 14.34 15.14 5.55
C ARG A 463 12.82 15.13 5.53
N TRP A 464 12.23 14.05 5.03
CA TRP A 464 10.78 13.92 5.00
C TRP A 464 10.25 13.37 6.30
N MET A 465 9.39 14.16 6.96
CA MET A 465 8.77 13.81 8.22
C MET A 465 7.44 13.15 7.97
N GLY A 466 7.25 11.98 8.56
CA GLY A 466 5.98 11.26 8.58
C GLY A 466 5.46 11.11 10.01
N PRO A 467 4.40 10.33 10.21
CA PRO A 467 3.89 10.06 11.56
C PRO A 467 4.96 9.39 12.41
N GLY A 468 5.05 9.77 13.66
CA GLY A 468 5.91 9.12 14.64
C GLY A 468 5.44 7.69 14.93
N ARG A 469 6.37 6.85 15.41
CA ARG A 469 6.08 5.46 15.78
C ARG A 469 5.06 5.35 16.92
N GLY A 470 5.00 6.36 17.78
CA GLY A 470 4.26 6.31 19.03
C GLY A 470 4.95 5.41 20.08
N TRP A 471 4.28 5.24 21.22
CA TRP A 471 4.80 4.51 22.37
C TRP A 471 3.84 3.36 22.72
N VAL A 472 4.36 2.15 22.87
CA VAL A 472 3.61 1.00 23.38
C VAL A 472 3.65 1.02 24.92
N ASP A 473 4.84 1.23 25.49
CA ASP A 473 5.05 1.54 26.92
C ASP A 473 5.75 2.90 27.05
N PRO A 474 4.98 3.98 27.28
CA PRO A 474 5.54 5.32 27.32
C PRO A 474 6.63 5.51 28.40
N VAL A 475 6.54 4.78 29.51
CA VAL A 475 7.50 4.93 30.63
C VAL A 475 8.80 4.23 30.32
N ALA A 476 8.76 2.96 29.94
CA ALA A 476 9.97 2.19 29.67
C ALA A 476 10.70 2.72 28.42
N GLU A 477 9.97 3.07 27.37
CA GLU A 477 10.55 3.56 26.12
C GLU A 477 11.16 4.95 26.27
N LYS A 478 10.49 5.88 27.00
CA LYS A 478 11.06 7.21 27.29
C LYS A 478 12.30 7.12 28.19
N LYS A 479 12.34 6.21 29.15
CA LYS A 479 13.56 5.94 29.94
C LYS A 479 14.70 5.45 29.05
N GLY A 480 14.41 4.53 28.14
CA GLY A 480 15.39 4.05 27.15
C GLY A 480 15.93 5.15 26.25
N ALA A 481 15.06 6.04 25.75
CA ALA A 481 15.45 7.19 24.96
C ALA A 481 16.34 8.16 25.74
N ILE A 482 16.00 8.48 27.00
CA ILE A 482 16.84 9.33 27.88
C ILE A 482 18.23 8.70 28.08
N LEU A 483 18.29 7.40 28.39
CA LEU A 483 19.56 6.69 28.54
C LEU A 483 20.38 6.69 27.24
N GLY A 484 19.74 6.58 26.08
CA GLY A 484 20.39 6.68 24.78
C GLY A 484 20.99 8.06 24.52
N LEU A 485 20.27 9.13 24.88
CA LEU A 485 20.72 10.51 24.79
C LEU A 485 21.91 10.77 25.74
N ASP A 486 21.81 10.32 26.98
CA ASP A 486 22.85 10.49 28.00
C ASP A 486 24.14 9.72 27.65
N ALA A 487 24.00 8.54 27.06
CA ALA A 487 25.11 7.74 26.56
C ALA A 487 25.71 8.24 25.23
N GLY A 488 25.10 9.26 24.58
CA GLY A 488 25.51 9.76 23.28
C GLY A 488 25.24 8.81 22.11
N LEU A 489 24.36 7.82 22.30
CA LEU A 489 23.96 6.84 21.26
C LEU A 489 22.83 7.34 20.39
N SER A 490 22.07 8.33 20.83
CA SER A 490 20.95 8.94 20.10
C SER A 490 21.04 10.47 20.15
N THR A 491 20.24 11.15 19.34
CA THR A 491 20.12 12.61 19.31
C THR A 491 18.67 13.04 19.48
N LEU A 492 18.43 14.30 19.92
CA LEU A 492 17.07 14.86 20.01
C LEU A 492 16.35 14.80 18.65
N GLU A 493 17.06 15.04 17.56
CA GLU A 493 16.51 14.97 16.20
C GLU A 493 15.98 13.56 15.88
N ILE A 494 16.72 12.51 16.28
CA ILE A 494 16.29 11.13 16.05
C ILE A 494 15.09 10.80 16.93
N GLU A 495 15.19 11.05 18.24
CA GLU A 495 14.16 10.67 19.21
C GLU A 495 12.83 11.41 18.98
N VAL A 496 12.87 12.70 18.69
CA VAL A 496 11.68 13.51 18.41
C VAL A 496 11.09 13.13 17.04
N GLY A 497 11.94 13.00 16.02
CA GLY A 497 11.49 12.67 14.67
C GLY A 497 10.88 11.28 14.55
N GLU A 498 11.48 10.25 15.15
CA GLU A 498 10.98 8.88 15.04
C GLU A 498 9.79 8.57 15.95
N ASN A 499 9.77 9.14 17.15
CA ASN A 499 8.77 8.78 18.15
C ASN A 499 7.59 9.75 18.21
N VAL A 500 7.82 11.04 17.94
CA VAL A 500 6.76 12.07 17.99
C VAL A 500 6.30 12.48 16.59
N GLY A 501 7.21 12.46 15.60
CA GLY A 501 6.94 12.93 14.24
C GLY A 501 6.94 14.45 14.14
N GLU A 502 7.76 15.13 14.95
CA GLU A 502 7.95 16.58 14.97
C GLU A 502 9.42 16.94 14.76
N ASP A 503 9.68 18.20 14.40
CA ASP A 503 11.04 18.72 14.34
C ASP A 503 11.53 19.09 15.74
N TRP A 504 12.73 18.65 16.11
CA TRP A 504 13.32 18.94 17.41
C TRP A 504 13.57 20.44 17.62
N GLU A 505 13.90 21.20 16.58
CA GLU A 505 14.09 22.66 16.67
C GLU A 505 12.76 23.35 16.97
N GLU A 506 11.66 22.96 16.30
CA GLU A 506 10.32 23.47 16.60
C GLU A 506 9.89 23.16 18.04
N VAL A 507 10.26 21.99 18.54
CA VAL A 507 10.02 21.59 19.94
C VAL A 507 10.81 22.47 20.91
N LEU A 508 12.09 22.78 20.61
CA LEU A 508 12.90 23.67 21.43
C LEU A 508 12.39 25.11 21.39
N ASP A 509 12.03 25.63 20.23
CA ASP A 509 11.43 26.97 20.08
C ASP A 509 10.13 27.07 20.87
N GLN A 510 9.31 26.02 20.86
CA GLN A 510 8.08 25.98 21.66
C GLN A 510 8.38 25.96 23.16
N ARG A 511 9.37 25.16 23.60
CA ARG A 511 9.82 25.12 25.00
C ARG A 511 10.34 26.48 25.48
N GLN A 512 11.10 27.18 24.64
CA GLN A 512 11.54 28.55 24.96
C GLN A 512 10.35 29.47 25.17
N ARG A 513 9.38 29.47 24.25
CA ARG A 513 8.16 30.29 24.39
C ARG A 513 7.35 29.97 25.66
N GLU A 514 7.32 28.70 26.05
CA GLU A 514 6.65 28.25 27.27
C GLU A 514 7.35 28.79 28.53
N ILE A 515 8.70 28.71 28.59
CA ILE A 515 9.50 29.27 29.68
C ILE A 515 9.25 30.77 29.80
N GLU A 516 9.39 31.51 28.70
CA GLU A 516 9.17 32.97 28.65
C GLU A 516 7.74 33.33 29.09
N SER A 517 6.74 32.56 28.66
CA SER A 517 5.33 32.77 29.04
C SER A 517 5.10 32.51 30.53
N CYS A 518 5.74 31.47 31.12
CA CYS A 518 5.66 31.20 32.56
C CYS A 518 6.28 32.34 33.36
N LEU A 519 7.49 32.78 32.98
CA LEU A 519 8.18 33.89 33.64
C LEU A 519 7.34 35.18 33.57
N LYS A 520 6.82 35.52 32.41
CA LYS A 520 5.99 36.74 32.22
C LYS A 520 4.71 36.73 33.05
N ARG A 521 4.14 35.55 33.33
CA ARG A 521 2.90 35.39 34.10
C ARG A 521 3.13 35.09 35.58
N GLY A 522 4.40 35.01 36.03
CA GLY A 522 4.74 34.66 37.40
C GLY A 522 4.35 33.24 37.79
N LEU A 523 4.28 32.32 36.82
CA LEU A 523 3.98 30.91 37.05
C LEU A 523 5.28 30.14 37.37
N PRO A 524 5.22 29.04 38.16
CA PRO A 524 6.38 28.20 38.37
C PRO A 524 6.85 27.63 37.05
N LEU A 525 8.18 27.55 36.88
CA LEU A 525 8.77 26.91 35.70
C LEU A 525 8.42 25.42 35.68
N PRO A 526 8.20 24.85 34.49
CA PRO A 526 8.06 23.41 34.34
C PRO A 526 9.25 22.67 34.97
N SER A 527 9.03 21.46 35.50
CA SER A 527 10.08 20.68 36.17
C SER A 527 11.31 20.42 35.30
N TRP A 528 11.12 20.27 33.99
CA TRP A 528 12.20 20.09 33.02
C TRP A 528 13.05 21.36 32.76
N ALA A 529 12.60 22.54 33.18
CA ALA A 529 13.30 23.82 33.05
C ALA A 529 13.99 24.25 34.37
N GLN A 530 13.84 23.48 35.44
CA GLN A 530 14.45 23.78 36.76
C GLN A 530 15.83 23.10 36.83
N ALA A 531 16.88 23.91 36.95
CA ALA A 531 18.27 23.44 36.88
C ALA A 531 18.71 22.48 38.02
N ASP A 532 17.94 22.39 39.11
CA ASP A 532 18.39 21.66 40.33
C ASP A 532 17.85 20.22 40.45
N GLN A 533 17.01 19.72 39.55
CA GLN A 533 16.42 18.39 39.70
C GLN A 533 17.16 17.26 38.98
N PHE A 534 18.05 17.54 38.07
CA PHE A 534 18.82 16.49 37.37
C PHE A 534 19.98 15.90 38.20
N ALA A 535 20.37 16.52 39.32
CA ALA A 535 21.46 16.07 40.15
C ALA A 535 21.09 15.04 41.24
N SER A 536 19.80 14.70 41.43
CA SER A 536 19.37 13.91 42.60
C SER A 536 18.48 12.68 42.32
N GLN A 537 18.24 12.30 41.07
CA GLN A 537 17.62 11.02 40.79
C GLN A 537 18.64 9.91 40.59
N THR A 538 19.26 9.49 41.67
CA THR A 538 19.85 8.15 41.77
C THR A 538 18.70 7.16 41.51
N ILE A 539 18.85 6.38 40.44
CA ILE A 539 17.91 5.32 40.08
C ILE A 539 17.97 4.26 41.20
N THR A 540 17.02 4.32 42.12
CA THR A 540 16.79 3.19 43.06
C THR A 540 15.94 2.19 42.27
N ASP A 541 16.52 1.05 41.96
CA ASP A 541 15.89 -0.12 41.39
C ASP A 541 14.74 -0.57 42.32
N PRO A 542 13.53 -0.83 41.82
CA PRO A 542 12.41 -1.28 42.64
C PRO A 542 12.39 -2.80 42.87
N GLU A 543 13.45 -3.53 42.61
CA GLU A 543 13.53 -4.99 42.84
C GLU A 543 14.24 -5.40 44.12
N GLU A 544 13.93 -4.76 45.24
CA GLU A 544 14.17 -5.37 46.57
C GLU A 544 12.95 -5.11 47.47
N LYS A 545 11.90 -5.87 47.23
CA LYS A 545 10.94 -6.33 48.25
C LYS A 545 10.09 -7.48 47.76
#